data_69257fcaf7a14a5810a9da161ed89923
#
_entry.id   69257fcaf7a14a5810a9da161ed89923
#
_cell.length_a   1.000
_cell.length_b   1.000
_cell.length_c   1.000
_cell.angle_alpha   90.00
_cell.angle_beta   90.00
_cell.angle_gamma   90.00
#
_symmetry.space_group_name_H-M   'P 1'
#
loop_
_entity.id
_entity.type
_entity.pdbx_description
1 polymer ?
#
loop_
_entity_poly.entity_id
_entity_poly.type
_entity_poly.pdbx_seq_one_letter_code
_entity_poly.pdbx_strand_id
1 'polypeptide(L)'
;MASAREEPRQILYRDFIEEAAKSYIDALQHDEADISSLVGLYAKLSRMRVLSSRPVVHCADTICRKILDTYLEPDKSFVDLRDMAINGTIDLLHEFSNACRSEFDEMWTQQF
;
A
#
# COMPACT_ATOMS: atom_id res chain seq x y z
N MET A 1 12.11 -1.95 -31.04
CA MET A 1 12.68 -1.37 -29.89
C MET A 1 11.86 -1.60 -28.66
N ALA A 2 12.49 -2.23 -27.76
CA ALA A 2 11.83 -2.43 -26.52
C ALA A 2 11.70 -1.10 -25.85
N SER A 3 10.62 -0.47 -26.07
CA SER A 3 10.36 0.70 -25.28
C SER A 3 10.41 0.31 -23.83
N ALA A 4 10.70 1.24 -23.00
CA ALA A 4 10.67 1.10 -21.58
C ALA A 4 9.21 0.91 -21.13
N ARG A 5 8.60 -0.21 -21.49
CA ARG A 5 7.29 -0.56 -20.98
C ARG A 5 7.44 -0.92 -19.52
N GLU A 6 6.66 -0.27 -18.69
CA GLU A 6 6.60 -0.66 -17.31
C GLU A 6 6.03 -2.08 -17.23
N GLU A 7 6.62 -2.88 -16.38
CA GLU A 7 6.09 -4.18 -16.07
C GLU A 7 4.71 -4.00 -15.43
N PRO A 8 3.68 -4.78 -15.80
CA PRO A 8 2.32 -4.57 -15.27
C PRO A 8 2.22 -4.50 -13.76
N ARG A 9 3.06 -5.25 -13.04
CA ARG A 9 3.07 -5.19 -11.58
C ARG A 9 3.61 -3.87 -11.05
N GLN A 10 4.55 -3.23 -11.77
CA GLN A 10 5.05 -1.92 -11.36
C GLN A 10 3.93 -0.88 -11.38
N ILE A 11 3.10 -0.91 -12.42
CA ILE A 11 1.95 -0.01 -12.54
C ILE A 11 0.96 -0.28 -11.41
N LEU A 12 0.65 -1.55 -11.17
CA LEU A 12 -0.28 -1.95 -10.12
C LEU A 12 0.19 -1.50 -8.74
N TYR A 13 1.47 -1.68 -8.45
CA TYR A 13 2.04 -1.31 -7.14
C TYR A 13 2.05 0.19 -6.95
N ARG A 14 2.43 0.94 -7.98
CA ARG A 14 2.39 2.40 -7.94
C ARG A 14 0.98 2.90 -7.65
N ASP A 15 0.01 2.39 -8.38
CA ASP A 15 -1.38 2.83 -8.23
C ASP A 15 -1.94 2.44 -6.86
N PHE A 16 -1.57 1.26 -6.36
CA PHE A 16 -1.95 0.84 -5.01
C PHE A 16 -1.35 1.77 -3.95
N ILE A 17 -0.07 2.11 -4.06
CA ILE A 17 0.60 3.00 -3.12
C ILE A 17 -0.09 4.36 -3.08
N GLU A 18 -0.37 4.94 -4.24
CA GLU A 18 -1.01 6.26 -4.32
C GLU A 18 -2.40 6.24 -3.70
N GLU A 19 -3.21 5.22 -3.99
CA GLU A 19 -4.55 5.11 -3.47
C GLU A 19 -4.55 4.80 -1.97
N ALA A 20 -3.64 3.96 -1.52
CA ALA A 20 -3.49 3.64 -0.10
C ALA A 20 -3.08 4.86 0.71
N ALA A 21 -2.13 5.65 0.19
CA ALA A 21 -1.69 6.87 0.86
C ALA A 21 -2.85 7.86 1.01
N LYS A 22 -3.62 8.06 -0.05
CA LYS A 22 -4.77 8.94 -0.03
C LYS A 22 -5.82 8.47 0.99
N SER A 23 -6.14 7.20 0.97
CA SER A 23 -7.12 6.63 1.89
C SER A 23 -6.65 6.70 3.34
N TYR A 24 -5.35 6.53 3.57
CA TYR A 24 -4.79 6.62 4.91
C TYR A 24 -4.88 8.05 5.46
N ILE A 25 -4.59 9.05 4.63
CA ILE A 25 -4.73 10.46 5.03
C ILE A 25 -6.18 10.74 5.43
N ASP A 26 -7.14 10.31 4.62
CA ASP A 26 -8.55 10.48 4.94
C ASP A 26 -8.92 9.80 6.25
N ALA A 27 -8.40 8.60 6.49
CA ALA A 27 -8.68 7.86 7.71
C ALA A 27 -8.10 8.56 8.94
N LEU A 28 -6.90 9.11 8.85
CA LEU A 28 -6.26 9.82 9.96
C LEU A 28 -7.01 11.09 10.33
N GLN A 29 -7.58 11.77 9.36
CA GLN A 29 -8.31 13.02 9.57
C GLN A 29 -9.80 12.79 9.83
N HIS A 30 -10.25 11.55 9.75
CA HIS A 30 -11.65 11.17 9.85
C HIS A 30 -12.54 11.93 8.87
N ASP A 31 -11.98 12.21 7.70
CA ASP A 31 -12.80 12.71 6.61
C ASP A 31 -13.79 11.62 6.20
N GLU A 32 -14.86 12.02 5.52
CA GLU A 32 -15.83 11.05 5.04
C GLU A 32 -15.15 10.03 4.15
N ALA A 33 -15.30 8.74 4.46
CA ALA A 33 -14.63 7.68 3.72
C ALA A 33 -15.08 7.66 2.28
N ASP A 34 -14.11 7.64 1.37
CA ASP A 34 -14.38 7.46 -0.05
C ASP A 34 -14.51 5.96 -0.33
N ILE A 35 -15.74 5.49 -0.39
CA ILE A 35 -16.05 4.08 -0.61
C ILE A 35 -15.42 3.58 -1.92
N SER A 36 -15.45 4.41 -2.97
CA SER A 36 -14.86 4.03 -4.25
C SER A 36 -13.36 3.76 -4.14
N SER A 37 -12.64 4.59 -3.40
CA SER A 37 -11.20 4.38 -3.17
C SER A 37 -10.95 3.11 -2.37
N LEU A 38 -11.76 2.83 -1.35
CA LEU A 38 -11.61 1.61 -0.56
C LEU A 38 -11.86 0.36 -1.40
N VAL A 39 -12.91 0.38 -2.21
CA VAL A 39 -13.19 -0.72 -3.14
C VAL A 39 -12.04 -0.85 -4.14
N GLY A 40 -11.51 0.27 -4.62
CA GLY A 40 -10.36 0.29 -5.54
C GLY A 40 -9.12 -0.36 -4.94
N LEU A 41 -8.85 -0.13 -3.65
CA LEU A 41 -7.75 -0.79 -2.95
C LEU A 41 -7.92 -2.30 -2.94
N TYR A 42 -9.10 -2.78 -2.60
CA TYR A 42 -9.37 -4.21 -2.56
C TYR A 42 -9.37 -4.85 -3.95
N ALA A 43 -9.77 -4.11 -4.98
CA ALA A 43 -9.67 -4.57 -6.35
C ALA A 43 -8.19 -4.77 -6.74
N LYS A 44 -7.33 -3.84 -6.37
CA LYS A 44 -5.89 -3.97 -6.61
C LYS A 44 -5.28 -5.10 -5.80
N LEU A 45 -5.71 -5.28 -4.56
CA LEU A 45 -5.28 -6.42 -3.74
C LEU A 45 -5.66 -7.74 -4.41
N SER A 46 -6.86 -7.83 -4.97
CA SER A 46 -7.31 -9.04 -5.68
C SER A 46 -6.44 -9.32 -6.90
N ARG A 47 -6.05 -8.29 -7.63
CA ARG A 47 -5.13 -8.46 -8.76
C ARG A 47 -3.76 -8.95 -8.28
N MET A 48 -3.29 -8.46 -7.15
CA MET A 48 -2.04 -8.93 -6.55
C MET A 48 -2.11 -10.39 -6.17
N ARG A 49 -3.25 -10.86 -5.69
CA ARG A 49 -3.43 -12.28 -5.36
C ARG A 49 -3.22 -13.18 -6.57
N VAL A 50 -3.44 -12.67 -7.76
CA VAL A 50 -3.23 -13.40 -9.02
C VAL A 50 -1.79 -13.28 -9.51
N LEU A 51 -1.18 -12.10 -9.37
CA LEU A 51 0.06 -11.75 -10.06
C LEU A 51 1.29 -11.71 -9.16
N SER A 52 1.11 -11.59 -7.85
CA SER A 52 2.20 -11.21 -6.97
C SER A 52 2.60 -12.32 -6.00
N SER A 53 3.79 -12.17 -5.42
CA SER A 53 4.29 -13.09 -4.41
C SER A 53 3.48 -12.97 -3.12
N ARG A 54 3.55 -14.00 -2.29
CA ARG A 54 2.85 -14.02 -1.00
C ARG A 54 3.24 -12.86 -0.09
N PRO A 55 4.53 -12.50 0.05
CA PRO A 55 4.89 -11.36 0.91
C PRO A 55 4.25 -10.05 0.45
N VAL A 56 4.19 -9.80 -0.85
CA VAL A 56 3.54 -8.60 -1.39
C VAL A 56 2.05 -8.60 -1.05
N VAL A 57 1.36 -9.71 -1.29
CA VAL A 57 -0.07 -9.84 -0.98
C VAL A 57 -0.33 -9.64 0.51
N HIS A 58 0.50 -10.24 1.36
CA HIS A 58 0.33 -10.12 2.80
C HIS A 58 0.48 -8.67 3.26
N CYS A 59 1.50 -7.97 2.77
CA CYS A 59 1.71 -6.57 3.12
C CYS A 59 0.57 -5.69 2.63
N ALA A 60 0.09 -5.92 1.40
CA ALA A 60 -1.03 -5.16 0.85
C ALA A 60 -2.31 -5.38 1.67
N ASP A 61 -2.59 -6.62 2.04
CA ASP A 61 -3.76 -6.94 2.88
C ASP A 61 -3.66 -6.24 4.23
N THR A 62 -2.48 -6.26 4.84
CA THR A 62 -2.23 -5.58 6.12
C THR A 62 -2.50 -4.08 6.01
N ILE A 63 -2.05 -3.45 4.92
CA ILE A 63 -2.29 -2.03 4.67
C ILE A 63 -3.79 -1.74 4.57
N CYS A 64 -4.53 -2.54 3.81
CA CYS A 64 -5.98 -2.35 3.65
C CYS A 64 -6.69 -2.43 5.00
N ARG A 65 -6.35 -3.42 5.81
CA ARG A 65 -6.94 -3.59 7.14
C ARG A 65 -6.59 -2.43 8.06
N LYS A 66 -5.34 -1.97 8.02
CA LYS A 66 -4.89 -0.85 8.85
C LYS A 66 -5.64 0.43 8.50
N ILE A 67 -5.89 0.67 7.23
CA ILE A 67 -6.66 1.84 6.80
C ILE A 67 -8.09 1.76 7.37
N LEU A 68 -8.75 0.60 7.25
CA LEU A 68 -10.09 0.44 7.79
C LEU A 68 -10.12 0.64 9.31
N ASP A 69 -9.15 0.05 10.02
CA ASP A 69 -9.07 0.21 11.47
C ASP A 69 -8.86 1.66 11.88
N THR A 70 -8.07 2.40 11.09
CA THR A 70 -7.77 3.80 11.37
C THR A 70 -9.04 4.67 11.30
N TYR A 71 -9.98 4.35 10.40
CA TYR A 71 -11.26 5.06 10.37
C TYR A 71 -12.07 4.88 11.64
N LEU A 72 -11.84 3.80 12.37
CA LEU A 72 -12.55 3.49 13.62
C LEU A 72 -11.85 4.09 14.86
N GLU A 73 -10.64 4.60 14.70
CA GLU A 73 -9.89 5.20 15.80
C GLU A 73 -10.27 6.68 15.96
N PRO A 74 -10.01 7.29 17.14
CA PRO A 74 -10.20 8.73 17.31
C PRO A 74 -9.33 9.54 16.35
N ASP A 75 -9.76 10.77 16.05
CA ASP A 75 -8.99 11.70 15.23
C ASP A 75 -7.58 11.88 15.79
N LYS A 76 -6.61 11.94 14.90
CA LYS A 76 -5.21 12.12 15.27
C LYS A 76 -4.89 13.60 15.37
N SER A 77 -4.34 14.03 16.51
CA SER A 77 -3.81 15.37 16.68
C SER A 77 -2.44 15.48 15.99
N PHE A 78 -1.94 16.71 15.85
CA PHE A 78 -0.59 16.91 15.33
C PHE A 78 0.46 16.23 16.21
N VAL A 79 0.26 16.23 17.52
CA VAL A 79 1.18 15.55 18.46
C VAL A 79 1.16 14.04 18.21
N ASP A 80 -0.01 13.46 18.01
CA ASP A 80 -0.15 12.04 17.71
C ASP A 80 0.61 11.69 16.41
N LEU A 81 0.47 12.53 15.38
CA LEU A 81 1.15 12.30 14.09
C LEU A 81 2.67 12.38 14.26
N ARG A 82 3.15 13.32 15.07
CA ARG A 82 4.58 13.42 15.35
C ARG A 82 5.10 12.17 16.05
N ASP A 83 4.37 11.67 17.04
CA ASP A 83 4.76 10.45 17.75
C ASP A 83 4.76 9.24 16.82
N MET A 84 3.78 9.14 15.92
CA MET A 84 3.72 8.09 14.91
C MET A 84 4.91 8.17 13.96
N ALA A 85 5.34 9.37 13.60
CA ALA A 85 6.52 9.56 12.73
C ALA A 85 7.80 9.09 13.44
N ILE A 86 7.97 9.44 14.71
CA ILE A 86 9.12 9.04 15.51
C ILE A 86 9.17 7.51 15.65
N ASN A 87 8.03 6.88 15.88
CA ASN A 87 7.93 5.43 16.06
C ASN A 87 7.96 4.64 14.75
N GLY A 88 7.92 5.33 13.60
CA GLY A 88 7.83 4.68 12.31
C GLY A 88 6.42 4.17 11.97
N THR A 89 5.47 4.35 12.86
CA THR A 89 4.09 3.84 12.64
C THR A 89 3.37 4.54 11.50
N ILE A 90 3.75 5.80 11.22
CA ILE A 90 3.14 6.57 10.15
C ILE A 90 3.54 6.06 8.76
N ASP A 91 4.67 5.37 8.66
CA ASP A 91 5.13 4.84 7.37
C ASP A 91 4.48 3.47 7.11
N LEU A 92 3.22 3.54 6.75
CA LEU A 92 2.39 2.36 6.50
C LEU A 92 2.89 1.52 5.32
N LEU A 93 3.58 2.16 4.38
CA LEU A 93 3.94 1.53 3.10
C LEU A 93 5.35 0.92 3.09
N HIS A 94 6.10 1.07 4.17
CA HIS A 94 7.51 0.64 4.22
C HIS A 94 7.67 -0.86 3.92
N GLU A 95 6.95 -1.70 4.63
CA GLU A 95 7.06 -3.16 4.45
C GLU A 95 6.58 -3.59 3.07
N PHE A 96 5.52 -2.96 2.57
CA PHE A 96 5.02 -3.24 1.23
C PHE A 96 6.07 -2.90 0.18
N SER A 97 6.70 -1.73 0.29
CA SER A 97 7.74 -1.30 -0.64
C SER A 97 8.92 -2.28 -0.65
N ASN A 98 9.33 -2.74 0.53
CA ASN A 98 10.40 -3.71 0.63
C ASN A 98 10.01 -5.05 0.01
N ALA A 99 8.79 -5.50 0.23
CA ALA A 99 8.31 -6.75 -0.35
C ALA A 99 8.27 -6.69 -1.89
N CYS A 100 7.82 -5.56 -2.44
CA CYS A 100 7.80 -5.35 -3.89
C CYS A 100 9.21 -5.36 -4.46
N ARG A 101 10.13 -4.68 -3.80
CA ARG A 101 11.52 -4.64 -4.24
C ARG A 101 12.15 -6.02 -4.22
N SER A 102 11.92 -6.78 -3.16
CA SER A 102 12.44 -8.15 -3.06
C SER A 102 11.88 -9.04 -4.16
N GLU A 103 10.59 -8.90 -4.48
CA GLU A 103 9.97 -9.66 -5.57
C GLU A 103 10.66 -9.38 -6.89
N PHE A 104 10.90 -8.11 -7.22
CA PHE A 104 11.56 -7.77 -8.48
C PHE A 104 13.02 -8.20 -8.50
N ASP A 105 13.72 -8.11 -7.38
CA ASP A 105 15.10 -8.57 -7.29
C ASP A 105 15.19 -10.08 -7.52
N GLU A 106 14.28 -10.86 -6.95
CA GLU A 106 14.24 -12.31 -7.17
C GLU A 106 13.94 -12.66 -8.61
N MET A 107 12.99 -11.96 -9.23
CA MET A 107 12.68 -12.15 -10.63
C MET A 107 13.89 -11.89 -11.51
N TRP A 108 14.59 -10.81 -11.24
CA TRP A 108 15.78 -10.43 -11.99
C TRP A 108 16.87 -11.48 -11.85
N THR A 109 17.08 -11.97 -10.62
CA THR A 109 18.08 -13.01 -10.34
C THR A 109 17.77 -14.32 -11.06
N GLN A 110 16.51 -14.69 -11.13
CA GLN A 110 16.08 -15.94 -11.77
C GLN A 110 16.27 -15.92 -13.28
N GLN A 111 16.44 -14.77 -13.89
CA GLN A 111 16.68 -14.68 -15.33
C GLN A 111 18.12 -15.02 -15.73
N PHE A 112 18.98 -15.13 -14.79
CA PHE A 112 20.39 -15.44 -15.00
C PHE A 112 20.77 -16.74 -14.32
#